data_4fa1deb2c59a7a837fa2804a1a9517ca
#
_entry.id   4fa1deb2c59a7a837fa2804a1a9517ca
#
_cell.length_a   1.000
_cell.length_b   1.000
_cell.length_c   1.000
_cell.angle_alpha   90.00
_cell.angle_beta   90.00
_cell.angle_gamma   90.00
#
_symmetry.space_group_name_H-M   'P 1'
#
loop_
_entity.id
_entity.type
_entity.pdbx_description
1 polymer ?
#
loop_
_entity_poly.entity_id
_entity_poly.type
_entity_poly.pdbx_seq_one_letter_code
_entity_poly.pdbx_strand_id
1 'polypeptide(L)'
;MIFSGCATVAVVGAAGTVAYMRGDLTASFDKTLDQMSAAIDAAGSELGLNKISAATDATGSMHTYRNDQDKKIVIKTEKKAENVTEVSVRVGTVEDKDLSNMIMDKIKKNLG
;
A
#
# COMPACT_ATOMS: atom_id res chain seq x y z
N MET A 1 12.90 -22.44 7.45
CA MET A 1 12.80 -21.92 7.48
C MET A 1 12.68 -21.44 7.86
N ILE A 2 12.46 -21.30 7.98
CA ILE A 2 12.28 -20.63 8.08
C ILE A 2 11.97 -20.21 8.45
N PHE A 3 11.56 -20.02 8.62
CA PHE A 3 11.16 -19.28 8.65
C PHE A 3 10.81 -19.04 9.32
N SER A 4 10.83 -19.19 9.73
CA SER A 4 10.47 -18.75 10.09
C SER A 4 10.02 -18.15 10.44
N GLY A 5 9.84 -18.02 10.84
CA GLY A 5 9.40 -17.31 10.90
C GLY A 5 8.97 -16.70 10.93
N CYS A 6 9.03 -16.51 10.83
CA CYS A 6 8.70 -15.85 10.59
C CYS A 6 8.08 -15.45 10.27
N ALA A 7 8.02 -15.56 10.58
CA ALA A 7 7.51 -15.07 10.17
C ALA A 7 6.75 -14.66 9.99
N THR A 8 6.54 -14.86 10.70
CA THR A 8 5.98 -14.28 10.25
C THR A 8 5.37 -13.35 9.42
N VAL A 9 5.90 -12.77 8.79
CA VAL A 9 5.28 -11.89 7.80
C VAL A 9 4.78 -12.76 6.68
N ALA A 10 3.51 -12.73 6.46
CA ALA A 10 2.94 -13.45 5.34
C ALA A 10 3.20 -12.65 4.07
N VAL A 11 4.04 -13.18 3.21
CA VAL A 11 4.28 -12.61 1.90
C VAL A 11 3.67 -13.57 0.90
N VAL A 12 2.68 -13.10 0.17
CA VAL A 12 1.89 -13.97 -0.69
C VAL A 12 1.74 -13.36 -2.09
N GLY A 13 2.78 -12.72 -2.58
CA GLY A 13 2.76 -12.16 -3.91
C GLY A 13 1.68 -11.10 -4.07
N ALA A 14 1.04 -11.07 -5.24
CA ALA A 14 0.03 -10.05 -5.53
C ALA A 14 -1.23 -10.21 -4.67
N ALA A 15 -1.49 -11.41 -4.15
CA ALA A 15 -2.64 -11.64 -3.30
C ALA A 15 -2.49 -10.96 -1.93
N GLY A 16 -1.27 -10.98 -1.39
CA GLY A 16 -0.98 -10.35 -0.11
C GLY A 16 -1.80 -10.86 1.06
N THR A 17 -1.27 -10.70 2.26
CA THR A 17 -2.04 -10.86 3.48
C THR A 17 -2.37 -9.47 4.01
N VAL A 18 -3.64 -9.18 4.20
CA VAL A 18 -4.09 -7.85 4.56
C VAL A 18 -4.47 -7.83 6.04
N ALA A 19 -3.94 -6.86 6.77
CA ALA A 19 -4.27 -6.66 8.17
C ALA A 19 -4.65 -5.19 8.40
N TYR A 20 -5.69 -4.96 9.19
CA TYR A 20 -6.13 -3.62 9.52
C TYR A 20 -5.82 -3.35 10.98
N MET A 21 -4.88 -2.45 11.23
CA MET A 21 -4.46 -2.10 12.59
C MET A 21 -4.29 -0.60 12.75
N ARG A 22 -4.87 -0.04 13.81
CA ARG A 22 -4.72 1.37 14.17
C ARG A 22 -5.06 2.33 13.02
N GLY A 23 -6.06 1.96 12.23
CA GLY A 23 -6.47 2.79 11.09
C GLY A 23 -5.65 2.58 9.83
N ASP A 24 -4.61 1.75 9.88
CA ASP A 24 -3.79 1.43 8.72
C ASP A 24 -4.13 0.05 8.19
N LEU A 25 -4.45 -0.02 6.91
CA LEU A 25 -4.60 -1.29 6.23
C LEU A 25 -3.26 -1.65 5.64
N THR A 26 -2.69 -2.76 6.07
CA THR A 26 -1.32 -3.14 5.73
C THR A 26 -1.29 -4.48 5.02
N ALA A 27 -0.46 -4.59 3.99
CA ALA A 27 -0.24 -5.83 3.26
C ALA A 27 1.18 -5.90 2.77
N SER A 28 1.73 -7.11 2.68
CA SER A 28 3.07 -7.34 2.13
C SER A 28 2.94 -8.06 0.81
N PHE A 29 3.77 -7.67 -0.15
CA PHE A 29 3.75 -8.22 -1.50
C PHE A 29 5.14 -8.64 -1.94
N ASP A 30 5.20 -9.68 -2.75
CA ASP A 30 6.42 -10.18 -3.37
C ASP A 30 6.74 -9.35 -4.62
N LYS A 31 6.95 -8.05 -4.41
CA LYS A 31 7.21 -7.08 -5.47
C LYS A 31 8.29 -6.10 -5.01
N THR A 32 8.98 -5.51 -6.00
CA THR A 32 9.99 -4.49 -5.70
C THR A 32 9.32 -3.17 -5.34
N LEU A 33 10.10 -2.27 -4.75
CA LEU A 33 9.62 -0.94 -4.41
C LEU A 33 9.14 -0.17 -5.66
N ASP A 34 9.86 -0.29 -6.77
CA ASP A 34 9.49 0.38 -8.03
C ASP A 34 8.18 -0.16 -8.59
N GLN A 35 8.00 -1.48 -8.57
CA GLN A 35 6.75 -2.10 -9.02
C GLN A 35 5.59 -1.63 -8.15
N MET A 36 5.81 -1.54 -6.85
CA MET A 36 4.78 -1.11 -5.92
C MET A 36 4.40 0.35 -6.15
N SER A 37 5.39 1.22 -6.34
CA SER A 37 5.13 2.65 -6.59
C SER A 37 4.33 2.84 -7.88
N ALA A 38 4.67 2.10 -8.93
CA ALA A 38 3.93 2.16 -10.18
C ALA A 38 2.47 1.70 -10.00
N ALA A 39 2.25 0.65 -9.23
CA ALA A 39 0.91 0.14 -8.95
C ALA A 39 0.10 1.15 -8.14
N ILE A 40 0.72 1.82 -7.18
CA ILE A 40 0.06 2.85 -6.38
C ILE A 40 -0.36 4.03 -7.25
N ASP A 41 0.52 4.50 -8.12
CA ASP A 41 0.20 5.61 -9.03
C ASP A 41 -0.95 5.23 -9.97
N ALA A 42 -0.92 4.02 -10.51
CA ALA A 42 -1.99 3.55 -11.38
C ALA A 42 -3.32 3.45 -10.62
N ALA A 43 -3.30 2.92 -9.40
CA ALA A 43 -4.50 2.81 -8.58
C ALA A 43 -5.08 4.18 -8.25
N GLY A 44 -4.23 5.14 -7.88
CA GLY A 44 -4.67 6.50 -7.60
C GLY A 44 -5.35 7.15 -8.79
N SER A 45 -4.76 6.96 -9.98
CA SER A 45 -5.32 7.48 -11.22
C SER A 45 -6.68 6.85 -11.55
N GLU A 46 -6.78 5.52 -11.40
CA GLU A 46 -8.02 4.79 -11.69
C GLU A 46 -9.14 5.16 -10.73
N LEU A 47 -8.81 5.49 -9.50
CA LEU A 47 -9.80 5.88 -8.49
C LEU A 47 -10.11 7.37 -8.53
N GLY A 48 -9.47 8.12 -9.42
CA GLY A 48 -9.69 9.56 -9.53
C GLY A 48 -9.17 10.35 -8.36
N LEU A 49 -8.13 9.87 -7.70
CA LEU A 49 -7.53 10.57 -6.57
C LEU A 49 -6.60 11.67 -7.04
N ASN A 50 -6.58 12.78 -6.30
CA ASN A 50 -5.69 13.90 -6.59
C ASN A 50 -4.38 13.73 -5.84
N LYS A 51 -3.30 13.60 -6.57
CA LYS A 51 -1.98 13.43 -5.97
C LYS A 51 -1.49 14.75 -5.40
N ILE A 52 -1.22 14.77 -4.11
CA ILE A 52 -0.75 15.96 -3.40
C ILE A 52 0.77 15.97 -3.35
N SER A 53 1.37 14.83 -2.99
CA SER A 53 2.82 14.73 -2.91
C SER A 53 3.25 13.27 -3.00
N ALA A 54 4.51 13.08 -3.34
CA ALA A 54 5.14 11.77 -3.31
C ALA A 54 6.60 11.97 -2.94
N ALA A 55 7.07 11.13 -2.03
CA ALA A 55 8.47 11.12 -1.64
C ALA A 55 8.95 9.68 -1.65
N THR A 56 10.12 9.45 -2.25
CA THR A 56 10.68 8.11 -2.38
C THR A 56 12.15 8.13 -1.99
N ASP A 57 12.56 7.13 -1.23
CA ASP A 57 13.98 6.91 -0.96
C ASP A 57 14.30 5.43 -1.15
N ALA A 58 15.52 5.01 -0.79
CA ALA A 58 15.97 3.63 -1.02
C ALA A 58 15.20 2.60 -0.19
N THR A 59 14.56 3.02 0.89
CA THR A 59 13.90 2.11 1.83
C THR A 59 12.38 2.13 1.74
N GLY A 60 11.80 3.12 1.09
CA GLY A 60 10.36 3.21 1.00
C GLY A 60 9.86 4.45 0.30
N SER A 61 8.56 4.62 0.33
CA SER A 61 7.93 5.80 -0.27
C SER A 61 6.70 6.20 0.53
N MET A 62 6.28 7.45 0.32
CA MET A 62 5.04 7.96 0.89
C MET A 62 4.30 8.70 -0.21
N HIS A 63 3.08 8.30 -0.47
CA HIS A 63 2.23 8.94 -1.48
C HIS A 63 1.02 9.53 -0.76
N THR A 64 0.77 10.81 -0.99
CA THR A 64 -0.36 11.49 -0.37
C THR A 64 -1.33 11.93 -1.45
N TYR A 65 -2.59 11.59 -1.26
CA TYR A 65 -3.68 11.92 -2.18
C TYR A 65 -4.84 12.54 -1.42
N ARG A 66 -5.73 13.18 -2.15
CA ARG A 66 -7.04 13.59 -1.66
C ARG A 66 -8.11 13.12 -2.62
N ASN A 67 -9.24 12.70 -2.07
CA ASN A 67 -10.37 12.32 -2.92
C ASN A 67 -11.26 13.53 -3.16
N ASP A 68 -12.38 13.34 -3.86
CA ASP A 68 -13.31 14.42 -4.19
C ASP A 68 -14.09 14.94 -2.96
N GLN A 69 -14.05 14.24 -1.85
CA GLN A 69 -14.62 14.68 -0.57
C GLN A 69 -13.56 15.32 0.32
N ASP A 70 -12.39 15.60 -0.26
CA ASP A 70 -11.25 16.22 0.43
C ASP A 70 -10.71 15.39 1.59
N LYS A 71 -10.90 14.09 1.54
CA LYS A 71 -10.27 13.17 2.51
C LYS A 71 -8.82 12.95 2.13
N LYS A 72 -7.96 13.03 3.12
CA LYS A 72 -6.54 12.76 2.94
C LYS A 72 -6.27 11.27 2.96
N ILE A 73 -5.56 10.78 1.96
CA ILE A 73 -5.19 9.38 1.83
C ILE A 73 -3.68 9.31 1.80
N VAL A 74 -3.10 8.52 2.68
CA VAL A 74 -1.65 8.31 2.73
C VAL A 74 -1.36 6.85 2.45
N ILE A 75 -0.54 6.59 1.44
CA ILE A 75 -0.11 5.25 1.08
C ILE A 75 1.41 5.21 1.28
N LYS A 76 1.84 4.39 2.22
CA LYS A 76 3.26 4.23 2.53
C LYS A 76 3.74 2.87 2.06
N THR A 77 4.96 2.82 1.59
CA THR A 77 5.62 1.56 1.28
C THR A 77 6.91 1.47 2.07
N GLU A 78 7.28 0.25 2.44
CA GLU A 78 8.54 0.00 3.13
C GLU A 78 9.16 -1.26 2.55
N LYS A 79 10.41 -1.15 2.12
CA LYS A 79 11.14 -2.29 1.59
C LYS A 79 11.56 -3.19 2.75
N LYS A 80 11.06 -4.41 2.77
CA LYS A 80 11.38 -5.39 3.81
C LYS A 80 12.51 -6.33 3.38
N ALA A 81 12.61 -6.59 2.09
CA ALA A 81 13.67 -7.39 1.49
C ALA A 81 13.75 -6.98 0.03
N GLU A 82 14.68 -7.57 -0.72
CA GLU A 82 14.93 -7.16 -2.10
C GLU A 82 13.68 -7.18 -2.97
N ASN A 83 12.86 -8.23 -2.85
CA ASN A 83 11.63 -8.36 -3.61
C ASN A 83 10.39 -8.42 -2.72
N VAL A 84 10.44 -7.78 -1.55
CA VAL A 84 9.33 -7.76 -0.62
C VAL A 84 9.08 -6.33 -0.18
N THR A 85 7.88 -5.84 -0.43
CA THR A 85 7.49 -4.48 -0.05
C THR A 85 6.19 -4.52 0.73
N GLU A 86 6.17 -3.85 1.87
CA GLU A 86 4.97 -3.68 2.68
C GLU A 86 4.28 -2.38 2.29
N VAL A 87 2.96 -2.44 2.15
CA VAL A 87 2.14 -1.28 1.80
C VAL A 87 1.16 -1.02 2.92
N SER A 88 1.05 0.23 3.33
CA SER A 88 0.06 0.68 4.33
C SER A 88 -0.80 1.77 3.73
N VAL A 89 -2.11 1.64 3.88
CA VAL A 89 -3.09 2.62 3.40
C VAL A 89 -3.84 3.19 4.59
N ARG A 90 -3.81 4.50 4.72
CA ARG A 90 -4.55 5.22 5.76
C ARG A 90 -5.44 6.27 5.13
N VAL A 91 -6.73 6.27 5.49
CA VAL A 91 -7.71 7.21 4.96
C VAL A 91 -8.22 8.11 6.07
N GLY A 92 -7.94 9.40 5.94
CA GLY A 92 -8.47 10.42 6.85
C GLY A 92 -7.97 10.31 8.27
N THR A 93 -8.64 11.02 9.17
CA THR A 93 -8.38 10.96 10.60
C THR A 93 -9.32 9.98 11.29
N VAL A 94 -10.46 9.66 10.63
CA VAL A 94 -11.42 8.65 11.07
C VAL A 94 -11.23 7.45 10.17
N GLU A 95 -11.14 6.27 10.75
CA GLU A 95 -10.93 5.04 9.99
C GLU A 95 -12.02 4.84 8.95
N ASP A 96 -11.62 4.66 7.71
CA ASP A 96 -12.52 4.31 6.62
C ASP A 96 -12.04 2.99 6.01
N LYS A 97 -12.54 1.92 6.57
CA LYS A 97 -12.16 0.57 6.19
C LYS A 97 -12.53 0.24 4.76
N ASP A 98 -13.71 0.67 4.35
CA ASP A 98 -14.22 0.36 3.02
C ASP A 98 -13.37 1.02 1.93
N LEU A 99 -13.05 2.29 2.12
CA LEU A 99 -12.21 3.00 1.16
C LEU A 99 -10.78 2.47 1.18
N SER A 100 -10.27 2.15 2.36
CA SER A 100 -8.93 1.55 2.48
C SER A 100 -8.86 0.22 1.73
N ASN A 101 -9.86 -0.62 1.88
CA ASN A 101 -9.93 -1.90 1.17
C ASN A 101 -10.04 -1.70 -0.33
N MET A 102 -10.84 -0.74 -0.78
CA MET A 102 -10.99 -0.43 -2.19
C MET A 102 -9.64 -0.01 -2.81
N ILE A 103 -8.91 0.84 -2.11
CA ILE A 103 -7.60 1.30 -2.57
C ILE A 103 -6.62 0.11 -2.63
N MET A 104 -6.59 -0.70 -1.59
CA MET A 104 -5.69 -1.86 -1.55
C MET A 104 -6.02 -2.84 -2.68
N ASP A 105 -7.30 -3.08 -2.95
CA ASP A 105 -7.72 -3.97 -4.03
C ASP A 105 -7.27 -3.44 -5.40
N LYS A 106 -7.35 -2.12 -5.60
CA LYS A 106 -6.86 -1.51 -6.84
C LYS A 106 -5.36 -1.66 -7.00
N ILE A 107 -4.63 -1.50 -5.90
CA ILE A 107 -3.18 -1.70 -5.92
C ILE A 107 -2.85 -3.14 -6.31
N LYS A 108 -3.52 -4.11 -5.69
CA LYS A 108 -3.35 -5.53 -6.02
C LYS A 108 -3.59 -5.80 -7.49
N LYS A 109 -4.65 -5.25 -8.04
CA LYS A 109 -4.99 -5.41 -9.45
C LYS A 109 -3.88 -4.93 -10.36
N ASN A 110 -3.24 -3.83 -10.00
CA ASN A 110 -2.18 -3.25 -10.80
C ASN A 110 -0.84 -3.96 -10.63
N LEU A 111 -0.73 -4.83 -9.67
CA LEU A 111 0.48 -5.63 -9.48
C LEU A 111 0.47 -6.88 -10.36
N GLY A 112 -0.63 -7.17 -10.94
CA GLY A 112 -0.78 -8.29 -11.83
C GLY A 112 -1.33 -9.49 -11.23
#